data_c0224656125e35d0035e6a0f6c62d0a1
#
_entry.id   c0224656125e35d0035e6a0f6c62d0a1
#
_cell.length_a   1.000
_cell.length_b   1.000
_cell.length_c   1.000
_cell.angle_alpha   90.00
_cell.angle_beta   90.00
_cell.angle_gamma   90.00
#
_symmetry.space_group_name_H-M   'P 1'
#
loop_
_entity.id
_entity.type
_entity.pdbx_description
1 polymer ?
#
loop_
_entity_poly.entity_id
_entity_poly.type
_entity_poly.pdbx_seq_one_letter_code
_entity_poly.pdbx_strand_id
1 'polypeptide(L)'
;SLIKLDLPLGEKKPLSALTLSTLIVSALLSQKDKLHISVLSYYVDTTKALQKYIFQTIGNHNNLLIDTVSRIQGLTTDVAIYVIPNTGYSFSLDKRLFNVATSRAKRHTIIISDSNIMSINSSLIDSEVLDYLSKVDLSSSNYISQNTNTTLLEGAKRLTIPELKQVKNEKQKIPVD
;
A
#
# COMPACT_ATOMS: atom_id res chain seq x y z
N SER A 1 8.57 -4.64 1.18
CA SER A 1 7.80 -5.65 0.42
C SER A 1 7.06 -5.02 -0.75
N LEU A 2 6.89 -5.78 -1.81
CA LEU A 2 6.06 -5.40 -2.96
C LEU A 2 4.91 -6.39 -3.10
N ILE A 3 3.68 -5.88 -3.03
CA ILE A 3 2.47 -6.66 -3.24
C ILE A 3 1.90 -6.26 -4.61
N LYS A 4 1.81 -7.23 -5.50
CA LYS A 4 1.29 -7.04 -6.85
C LYS A 4 -0.15 -7.53 -6.93
N LEU A 5 -1.04 -6.63 -7.32
CA LEU A 5 -2.46 -6.90 -7.52
C LEU A 5 -2.81 -6.76 -9.00
N ASP A 6 -3.98 -7.20 -9.37
CA ASP A 6 -4.55 -6.94 -10.68
C ASP A 6 -5.43 -5.69 -10.57
N LEU A 7 -4.88 -4.52 -10.91
CA LEU A 7 -5.55 -3.24 -10.79
C LEU A 7 -6.05 -2.75 -12.15
N PRO A 8 -7.30 -2.27 -12.22
CA PRO A 8 -7.84 -1.73 -13.46
C PRO A 8 -7.04 -0.54 -13.97
N LEU A 9 -6.77 -0.52 -15.28
CA LEU A 9 -6.07 0.58 -15.94
C LEU A 9 -6.87 1.87 -15.83
N GLY A 10 -6.22 2.94 -15.39
CA GLY A 10 -6.81 4.26 -15.26
C GLY A 10 -7.62 4.48 -13.98
N GLU A 11 -7.84 3.46 -13.16
CA GLU A 11 -8.60 3.58 -11.91
C GLU A 11 -7.69 4.08 -10.78
N LYS A 12 -8.00 5.25 -10.25
CA LYS A 12 -7.27 5.86 -9.10
C LYS A 12 -7.78 5.38 -7.75
N LYS A 13 -8.92 4.73 -7.70
CA LYS A 13 -9.56 4.23 -6.47
C LYS A 13 -9.82 2.72 -6.57
N PRO A 14 -8.80 1.90 -6.88
CA PRO A 14 -9.01 0.47 -7.10
C PRO A 14 -9.41 -0.22 -5.81
N LEU A 15 -10.59 -0.84 -5.79
CA LEU A 15 -11.19 -1.42 -4.59
C LEU A 15 -10.29 -2.48 -3.95
N SER A 16 -9.62 -3.31 -4.75
CA SER A 16 -8.71 -4.35 -4.23
C SER A 16 -7.54 -3.74 -3.43
N ALA A 17 -6.97 -2.64 -3.91
CA ALA A 17 -5.89 -1.95 -3.18
C ALA A 17 -6.41 -1.26 -1.91
N LEU A 18 -7.59 -0.65 -1.96
CA LEU A 18 -8.24 -0.06 -0.77
C LEU A 18 -8.53 -1.13 0.29
N THR A 19 -9.07 -2.25 -0.13
CA THR A 19 -9.39 -3.37 0.75
C THR A 19 -8.13 -3.96 1.38
N LEU A 20 -7.12 -4.26 0.58
CA LEU A 20 -5.87 -4.82 1.07
C LEU A 20 -5.16 -3.87 2.04
N SER A 21 -5.10 -2.58 1.71
CA SER A 21 -4.51 -1.57 2.60
C SER A 21 -5.22 -1.54 3.95
N THR A 22 -6.54 -1.60 3.95
CA THR A 22 -7.35 -1.62 5.18
C THR A 22 -7.05 -2.87 6.02
N LEU A 23 -6.95 -4.03 5.39
CA LEU A 23 -6.64 -5.29 6.08
C LEU A 23 -5.25 -5.27 6.71
N ILE A 24 -4.25 -4.77 5.98
CA ILE A 24 -2.88 -4.64 6.49
C ILE A 24 -2.84 -3.67 7.67
N VAL A 25 -3.46 -2.51 7.56
CA VAL A 25 -3.53 -1.52 8.64
C VAL A 25 -4.22 -2.13 9.87
N SER A 26 -5.35 -2.81 9.69
CA SER A 26 -6.06 -3.47 10.78
C SER A 26 -5.17 -4.50 11.49
N ALA A 27 -4.46 -5.32 10.74
CA ALA A 27 -3.55 -6.31 11.29
C ALA A 27 -2.39 -5.67 12.07
N LEU A 28 -1.82 -4.58 11.54
CA LEU A 28 -0.73 -3.86 12.21
C LEU A 28 -1.20 -3.16 13.49
N LEU A 29 -2.39 -2.58 13.48
CA LEU A 29 -2.96 -1.91 14.65
C LEU A 29 -3.31 -2.89 15.78
N SER A 30 -3.56 -4.15 15.46
CA SER A 30 -3.89 -5.18 16.45
C SER A 30 -2.67 -5.83 17.11
N GLN A 31 -1.46 -5.47 16.70
CA GLN A 31 -0.24 -5.98 17.33
C GLN A 31 -0.02 -5.39 18.72
N LYS A 32 0.69 -6.12 19.58
CA LYS A 32 0.98 -5.69 20.96
C LYS A 32 1.76 -4.38 21.00
N ASP A 33 2.71 -4.22 20.11
CA ASP A 33 3.49 -2.99 19.98
C ASP A 33 2.64 -1.93 19.29
N LYS A 34 2.61 -0.73 19.85
CA LYS A 34 1.94 0.40 19.22
C LYS A 34 2.78 0.92 18.06
N LEU A 35 2.47 0.44 16.86
CA LEU A 35 3.15 0.87 15.65
C LEU A 35 2.55 2.18 15.14
N HIS A 36 3.41 3.07 14.67
CA HIS A 36 3.01 4.24 13.89
C HIS A 36 3.00 3.86 12.41
N ILE A 37 1.86 4.06 11.75
CA ILE A 37 1.62 3.60 10.39
C ILE A 37 1.27 4.79 9.51
N SER A 38 1.90 4.87 8.34
CA SER A 38 1.51 5.78 7.27
C SER A 38 1.02 5.02 6.05
N VAL A 39 -0.05 5.52 5.45
CA VAL A 39 -0.56 5.05 4.15
C VAL A 39 -0.47 6.21 3.18
N LEU A 40 0.26 6.01 2.11
CA LEU A 40 0.67 7.07 1.20
C LEU A 40 0.25 6.78 -0.22
N SER A 41 -0.08 7.81 -0.97
CA SER A 41 -0.20 7.75 -2.42
C SER A 41 0.26 9.07 -3.05
N TYR A 42 0.64 9.04 -4.31
CA TYR A 42 0.90 10.26 -5.07
C TYR A 42 -0.38 11.05 -5.34
N TYR A 43 -1.44 10.37 -5.72
CA TYR A 43 -2.69 10.99 -6.15
C TYR A 43 -3.57 11.39 -4.96
N VAL A 44 -4.10 12.61 -5.02
CA VAL A 44 -5.08 13.11 -4.04
C VAL A 44 -6.34 12.24 -4.01
N ASP A 45 -6.84 11.84 -5.17
CA ASP A 45 -8.04 11.00 -5.27
C ASP A 45 -7.85 9.63 -4.61
N THR A 46 -6.71 9.01 -4.83
CA THR A 46 -6.36 7.74 -4.17
C THR A 46 -6.26 7.93 -2.66
N THR A 47 -5.61 8.99 -2.22
CA THR A 47 -5.45 9.32 -0.80
C THR A 47 -6.80 9.53 -0.12
N LYS A 48 -7.69 10.31 -0.73
CA LYS A 48 -9.04 10.53 -0.20
C LYS A 48 -9.86 9.23 -0.12
N ALA A 49 -9.74 8.38 -1.13
CA ALA A 49 -10.41 7.08 -1.12
C ALA A 49 -9.87 6.17 -0.01
N LEU A 50 -8.55 6.16 0.20
CA LEU A 50 -7.92 5.43 1.31
C LEU A 50 -8.40 5.95 2.66
N GLN A 51 -8.42 7.26 2.86
CA GLN A 51 -8.93 7.89 4.09
C GLN A 51 -10.37 7.48 4.35
N LYS A 52 -11.23 7.67 3.37
CA LYS A 52 -12.65 7.33 3.49
C LYS A 52 -12.85 5.85 3.80
N TYR A 53 -12.23 4.98 3.04
CA TYR A 53 -12.41 3.53 3.18
C TYR A 53 -11.87 3.00 4.52
N ILE A 54 -10.66 3.39 4.88
CA ILE A 54 -10.01 2.91 6.10
C ILE A 54 -10.72 3.47 7.33
N PHE A 55 -10.99 4.77 7.38
CA PHE A 55 -11.65 5.39 8.54
C PHE A 55 -13.09 4.90 8.74
N GLN A 56 -13.82 4.64 7.67
CA GLN A 56 -15.15 4.08 7.75
C GLN A 56 -15.16 2.62 8.21
N THR A 57 -14.10 1.88 7.93
CA THR A 57 -14.01 0.44 8.25
C THR A 57 -13.47 0.21 9.65
N ILE A 58 -12.40 0.87 10.04
CA ILE A 58 -11.67 0.61 11.29
C ILE A 58 -11.62 1.82 12.23
N GLY A 59 -12.20 2.95 11.85
CA GLY A 59 -12.15 4.18 12.64
C GLY A 59 -10.84 4.95 12.50
N ASN A 60 -10.79 6.07 13.21
CA ASN A 60 -9.62 6.95 13.25
C ASN A 60 -8.71 6.57 14.42
N HIS A 61 -7.42 6.49 14.17
CA HIS A 61 -6.41 6.17 15.18
C HIS A 61 -5.30 7.23 15.16
N ASN A 62 -4.85 7.66 16.34
CA ASN A 62 -3.81 8.67 16.47
C ASN A 62 -2.42 8.21 16.01
N ASN A 63 -2.22 6.92 15.84
CA ASN A 63 -0.99 6.31 15.31
C ASN A 63 -1.11 5.91 13.83
N LEU A 64 -2.14 6.37 13.13
CA LEU A 64 -2.37 6.13 11.71
C LEU A 64 -2.45 7.47 10.97
N LEU A 65 -1.61 7.64 9.97
CA LEU A 65 -1.60 8.80 9.07
C LEU A 65 -1.84 8.34 7.64
N ILE A 66 -2.82 8.95 6.97
CA ILE A 66 -3.11 8.69 5.56
C ILE A 66 -3.04 10.02 4.82
N ASP A 67 -2.03 10.17 3.96
CA ASP A 67 -1.83 11.44 3.24
C ASP A 67 -1.09 11.22 1.91
N THR A 68 -0.96 12.29 1.14
CA THR A 68 -0.12 12.27 -0.06
C THR A 68 1.36 12.25 0.31
N VAL A 69 2.19 11.70 -0.59
CA VAL A 69 3.64 11.65 -0.38
C VAL A 69 4.23 13.05 -0.17
N SER A 70 3.75 14.05 -0.89
CA SER A 70 4.25 15.42 -0.78
C SER A 70 3.96 16.07 0.57
N ARG A 71 2.90 15.69 1.27
CA ARG A 71 2.54 16.23 2.57
C ARG A 71 3.26 15.59 3.74
N ILE A 72 3.81 14.40 3.54
CA ILE A 72 4.44 13.64 4.63
C ILE A 72 5.93 13.95 4.80
N GLN A 73 6.49 14.88 4.05
CA GLN A 73 7.92 15.23 4.14
C GLN A 73 8.33 15.56 5.58
N GLY A 74 9.42 14.97 6.03
CA GLY A 74 9.96 15.17 7.39
C GLY A 74 9.34 14.29 8.48
N LEU A 75 8.25 13.58 8.21
CA LEU A 75 7.64 12.64 9.16
C LEU A 75 8.23 11.24 8.99
N THR A 76 8.37 10.51 10.11
CA THR A 76 8.79 9.11 10.11
C THR A 76 7.75 8.27 10.82
N THR A 77 7.50 7.07 10.31
CA THR A 77 6.61 6.07 10.90
C THR A 77 7.33 4.74 11.00
N ASP A 78 6.78 3.79 11.73
CA ASP A 78 7.35 2.45 11.80
C ASP A 78 7.15 1.68 10.51
N VAL A 79 5.93 1.74 9.97
CA VAL A 79 5.55 1.09 8.72
C VAL A 79 4.95 2.13 7.77
N ALA A 80 5.40 2.12 6.53
CA ALA A 80 4.82 2.94 5.47
C ALA A 80 4.25 2.04 4.37
N ILE A 81 3.01 2.29 4.01
CA ILE A 81 2.32 1.61 2.91
C ILE A 81 2.19 2.60 1.77
N TYR A 82 2.82 2.32 0.63
CA TYR A 82 2.75 3.17 -0.56
C TYR A 82 1.86 2.51 -1.60
N VAL A 83 0.71 3.14 -1.87
CA VAL A 83 -0.29 2.65 -2.82
C VAL A 83 -0.10 3.33 -4.17
N ILE A 84 0.20 2.54 -5.19
CA ILE A 84 0.47 3.00 -6.56
C ILE A 84 -0.59 2.39 -7.49
N PRO A 85 -1.61 3.16 -7.89
CA PRO A 85 -2.63 2.66 -8.81
C PRO A 85 -2.07 2.48 -10.23
N ASN A 86 -2.81 1.74 -11.07
CA ASN A 86 -2.42 1.48 -12.46
C ASN A 86 -2.86 2.63 -13.39
N THR A 87 -2.25 3.81 -13.22
CA THR A 87 -2.61 5.03 -13.97
C THR A 87 -1.42 5.63 -14.73
N GLY A 88 -0.45 4.80 -15.09
CA GLY A 88 0.87 5.26 -15.49
C GLY A 88 1.73 5.49 -14.26
N TYR A 89 3.00 5.20 -14.36
CA TYR A 89 3.86 5.15 -13.18
C TYR A 89 4.85 6.31 -13.08
N SER A 90 4.87 7.20 -14.08
CA SER A 90 5.85 8.29 -14.16
C SER A 90 5.80 9.24 -12.97
N PHE A 91 4.62 9.51 -12.41
CA PHE A 91 4.47 10.36 -11.22
C PHE A 91 4.78 9.59 -9.93
N SER A 92 4.16 8.44 -9.74
CA SER A 92 4.34 7.64 -8.52
C SER A 92 5.77 7.11 -8.38
N LEU A 93 6.46 6.87 -9.48
CA LEU A 93 7.85 6.41 -9.52
C LEU A 93 8.84 7.54 -9.84
N ASP A 94 8.42 8.80 -9.80
CA ASP A 94 9.36 9.92 -9.80
C ASP A 94 10.39 9.71 -8.69
N LYS A 95 11.66 9.82 -9.02
CA LYS A 95 12.76 9.49 -8.10
C LYS A 95 12.65 10.19 -6.76
N ARG A 96 12.38 11.51 -6.78
CA ARG A 96 12.29 12.31 -5.56
C ARG A 96 11.12 11.86 -4.68
N LEU A 97 9.95 11.71 -5.27
CA LEU A 97 8.74 11.30 -4.54
C LEU A 97 8.83 9.85 -4.05
N PHE A 98 9.35 8.97 -4.88
CA PHE A 98 9.57 7.58 -4.52
C PHE A 98 10.54 7.46 -3.34
N ASN A 99 11.63 8.20 -3.34
CA ASN A 99 12.59 8.24 -2.24
C ASN A 99 11.95 8.78 -0.95
N VAL A 100 11.10 9.81 -1.05
CA VAL A 100 10.35 10.32 0.11
C VAL A 100 9.46 9.22 0.66
N ALA A 101 8.66 8.54 -0.17
CA ALA A 101 7.75 7.50 0.27
C ALA A 101 8.48 6.33 0.93
N THR A 102 9.54 5.83 0.30
CA THR A 102 10.27 4.64 0.76
C THR A 102 11.19 4.89 1.94
N SER A 103 11.55 6.14 2.22
CA SER A 103 12.41 6.50 3.36
C SER A 103 11.65 6.87 4.63
N ARG A 104 10.32 6.86 4.62
CA ARG A 104 9.51 7.23 5.80
C ARG A 104 9.47 6.16 6.87
N ALA A 105 9.64 4.90 6.52
CA ALA A 105 9.52 3.79 7.44
C ALA A 105 10.83 3.48 8.16
N LYS A 106 10.77 3.38 9.48
CA LYS A 106 11.90 2.92 10.30
C LYS A 106 12.10 1.42 10.22
N ARG A 107 11.02 0.67 10.06
CA ARG A 107 11.03 -0.79 10.13
C ARG A 107 10.70 -1.45 8.79
N HIS A 108 9.63 -1.03 8.14
CA HIS A 108 9.18 -1.71 6.94
C HIS A 108 8.40 -0.83 5.98
N THR A 109 8.71 -0.95 4.70
CA THR A 109 7.95 -0.31 3.60
C THR A 109 7.21 -1.38 2.81
N ILE A 110 5.91 -1.18 2.62
CA ILE A 110 5.05 -2.05 1.83
C ILE A 110 4.57 -1.24 0.62
N ILE A 111 4.90 -1.70 -0.58
CA ILE A 111 4.39 -1.11 -1.82
C ILE A 111 3.26 -1.98 -2.34
N ILE A 112 2.10 -1.39 -2.60
CA ILE A 112 0.94 -2.05 -3.20
C ILE A 112 0.74 -1.45 -4.58
N SER A 113 0.81 -2.26 -5.62
CA SER A 113 0.67 -1.81 -7.00
C SER A 113 0.11 -2.88 -7.91
N ASP A 114 -0.03 -2.52 -9.18
CA ASP A 114 -0.43 -3.45 -10.23
C ASP A 114 0.73 -4.39 -10.62
N SER A 115 0.39 -5.58 -11.07
CA SER A 115 1.36 -6.58 -11.56
C SER A 115 2.24 -6.04 -12.70
N ASN A 116 1.74 -5.10 -13.48
CA ASN A 116 2.48 -4.48 -14.59
C ASN A 116 3.58 -3.53 -14.16
N ILE A 117 3.68 -3.19 -12.87
CA ILE A 117 4.73 -2.27 -12.38
C ILE A 117 6.15 -2.76 -12.73
N MET A 118 6.34 -4.09 -12.83
CA MET A 118 7.63 -4.67 -13.19
C MET A 118 7.91 -4.70 -14.70
N SER A 119 6.91 -4.36 -15.53
CA SER A 119 7.01 -4.35 -16.99
C SER A 119 7.14 -2.93 -17.56
N ILE A 120 7.51 -1.96 -16.74
CA ILE A 120 7.59 -0.56 -17.14
C ILE A 120 8.74 -0.35 -18.10
N ASN A 121 8.53 0.52 -19.09
CA ASN A 121 9.59 0.96 -19.98
C ASN A 121 10.69 1.72 -19.21
N SER A 122 11.87 1.14 -19.15
CA SER A 122 13.02 1.67 -18.42
C SER A 122 13.50 3.06 -18.89
N SER A 123 13.11 3.51 -20.10
CA SER A 123 13.45 4.85 -20.57
C SER A 123 12.67 5.98 -19.87
N LEU A 124 11.55 5.66 -19.21
CA LEU A 124 10.68 6.64 -18.56
C LEU A 124 10.90 6.75 -17.05
N ILE A 125 11.52 5.75 -16.45
CA ILE A 125 11.69 5.65 -15.00
C ILE A 125 13.19 5.63 -14.65
N ASP A 126 13.55 6.31 -13.56
CA ASP A 126 14.92 6.34 -13.06
C ASP A 126 15.42 4.93 -12.73
N SER A 127 16.66 4.65 -13.12
CA SER A 127 17.26 3.32 -12.94
C SER A 127 17.39 2.90 -11.48
N GLU A 128 17.60 3.84 -10.56
CA GLU A 128 17.68 3.52 -9.12
C GLU A 128 16.32 3.09 -8.57
N VAL A 129 15.22 3.70 -9.03
CA VAL A 129 13.86 3.30 -8.67
C VAL A 129 13.56 1.90 -9.18
N LEU A 130 13.89 1.61 -10.43
CA LEU A 130 13.72 0.27 -11.02
C LEU A 130 14.57 -0.79 -10.29
N ASP A 131 15.79 -0.45 -9.93
CA ASP A 131 16.68 -1.34 -9.16
C ASP A 131 16.08 -1.64 -7.78
N TYR A 132 15.57 -0.63 -7.08
CA TYR A 132 14.89 -0.81 -5.81
C TYR A 132 13.69 -1.75 -5.94
N LEU A 133 12.82 -1.52 -6.93
CA LEU A 133 11.64 -2.37 -7.16
C LEU A 133 12.03 -3.82 -7.46
N SER A 134 13.06 -4.03 -8.27
CA SER A 134 13.56 -5.37 -8.59
C SER A 134 14.08 -6.10 -7.36
N LYS A 135 14.83 -5.43 -6.50
CA LYS A 135 15.34 -6.01 -5.26
C LYS A 135 14.22 -6.34 -4.28
N VAL A 136 13.24 -5.47 -4.15
CA VAL A 136 12.09 -5.68 -3.26
C VAL A 136 11.21 -6.81 -3.79
N ASP A 137 10.99 -6.90 -5.10
CA ASP A 137 10.21 -7.97 -5.73
C ASP A 137 10.88 -9.33 -5.51
N LEU A 138 12.18 -9.43 -5.76
CA LEU A 138 12.96 -10.66 -5.53
C LEU A 138 12.95 -11.07 -4.05
N SER A 139 13.18 -10.13 -3.16
CA SER A 139 13.15 -10.37 -1.70
C SER A 139 11.79 -10.86 -1.24
N SER A 140 10.71 -10.25 -1.72
CA SER A 140 9.34 -10.65 -1.39
C SER A 140 9.02 -12.06 -1.91
N SER A 141 9.44 -12.39 -3.12
CA SER A 141 9.26 -13.70 -3.72
C SER A 141 10.04 -14.78 -2.97
N ASN A 142 11.30 -14.52 -2.64
CA ASN A 142 12.13 -15.45 -1.87
C ASN A 142 11.55 -15.68 -0.47
N TYR A 143 11.08 -14.64 0.18
CA TYR A 143 10.48 -14.73 1.51
C TYR A 143 9.21 -15.59 1.48
N ILE A 144 8.36 -15.41 0.50
CA ILE A 144 7.15 -16.21 0.31
C ILE A 144 7.48 -17.69 0.10
N SER A 145 8.50 -18.00 -0.71
CA SER A 145 8.91 -19.37 -0.99
C SER A 145 9.55 -20.08 0.21
N GLN A 146 10.18 -19.34 1.11
CA GLN A 146 10.89 -19.91 2.27
C GLN A 146 10.04 -19.96 3.53
N ASN A 147 9.08 -19.07 3.71
CA ASN A 147 8.33 -18.88 4.94
C ASN A 147 6.81 -18.83 4.68
N THR A 148 6.23 -19.95 4.25
CA THR A 148 4.80 -20.02 3.93
C THR A 148 3.87 -19.66 5.10
N ASN A 149 4.36 -19.49 6.32
CA ASN A 149 3.51 -19.35 7.51
C ASN A 149 3.60 -18.03 8.27
N THR A 150 4.47 -17.09 7.92
CA THR A 150 4.85 -16.02 8.87
C THR A 150 4.91 -14.60 8.31
N THR A 151 4.54 -14.35 7.06
CA THR A 151 4.62 -13.00 6.47
C THR A 151 3.31 -12.24 6.56
N LEU A 152 3.40 -10.90 6.73
CA LEU A 152 2.26 -9.99 6.53
C LEU A 152 1.58 -10.22 5.17
N LEU A 153 2.36 -10.52 4.13
CA LEU A 153 1.85 -10.84 2.82
C LEU A 153 1.04 -12.13 2.81
N GLU A 154 1.52 -13.17 3.50
CA GLU A 154 0.77 -14.42 3.65
C GLU A 154 -0.38 -14.28 4.63
N GLY A 155 -0.22 -13.48 5.67
CA GLY A 155 -1.31 -13.08 6.52
C GLY A 155 -2.42 -12.42 5.70
N ALA A 156 -2.05 -11.50 4.80
CA ALA A 156 -2.99 -10.85 3.88
C ALA A 156 -3.60 -11.83 2.87
N LYS A 157 -2.83 -12.79 2.34
CA LYS A 157 -3.33 -13.84 1.45
C LYS A 157 -4.20 -14.88 2.17
N ARG A 158 -3.94 -15.10 3.46
CA ARG A 158 -4.72 -16.00 4.33
C ARG A 158 -5.94 -15.34 4.93
N LEU A 159 -6.06 -14.02 4.85
CA LEU A 159 -7.32 -13.37 5.14
C LEU A 159 -8.34 -14.03 4.24
N THR A 160 -9.23 -14.78 4.88
CA THR A 160 -10.15 -15.63 4.17
C THR A 160 -11.05 -14.82 3.25
N ILE A 161 -11.44 -15.39 2.13
CA ILE A 161 -12.41 -14.77 1.22
C ILE A 161 -13.64 -14.21 1.94
N PRO A 162 -14.19 -14.83 3.02
CA PRO A 162 -15.24 -14.24 3.83
C PRO A 162 -14.89 -12.91 4.48
N GLU A 163 -13.68 -12.72 5.00
CA GLU A 163 -13.25 -11.46 5.61
C GLU A 163 -13.14 -10.33 4.59
N LEU A 164 -12.60 -10.63 3.40
CA LEU A 164 -12.58 -9.69 2.29
C LEU A 164 -13.99 -9.31 1.83
N LYS A 165 -14.92 -10.27 1.78
CA LYS A 165 -16.31 -10.03 1.46
C LYS A 165 -17.02 -9.20 2.54
N GLN A 166 -16.72 -9.42 3.80
CA GLN A 166 -17.27 -8.66 4.92
C GLN A 166 -16.87 -7.19 4.83
N VAL A 167 -15.61 -6.90 4.58
CA VAL A 167 -15.12 -5.52 4.39
C VAL A 167 -15.82 -4.84 3.21
N LYS A 168 -16.02 -5.55 2.11
CA LYS A 168 -16.77 -5.04 0.94
C LYS A 168 -18.24 -4.76 1.28
N ASN A 169 -18.88 -5.64 2.02
CA ASN A 169 -20.28 -5.49 2.41
C ASN A 169 -20.47 -4.32 3.37
N GLU A 170 -19.57 -4.14 4.31
CA GLU A 170 -19.60 -2.98 5.22
C GLU A 170 -19.45 -1.67 4.43
N LYS A 171 -18.57 -1.62 3.45
CA LYS A 171 -18.44 -0.45 2.58
C LYS A 171 -19.72 -0.14 1.82
N GLN A 172 -20.45 -1.14 1.33
CA GLN A 172 -21.71 -0.97 0.62
C GLN A 172 -22.85 -0.48 1.51
N LYS A 173 -22.78 -0.73 2.81
CA LYS A 173 -23.76 -0.29 3.80
C LYS A 173 -23.55 1.14 4.27
N ILE A 174 -22.39 1.74 4.03
CA ILE A 174 -22.07 3.09 4.43
C ILE A 174 -22.57 4.04 3.34
N PRO A 175 -23.37 5.10 3.67
CA PRO A 175 -23.83 6.06 2.68
C PRO A 175 -22.63 6.68 1.95
N VAL A 176 -22.71 6.69 0.63
CA VAL A 176 -21.72 7.38 -0.20
C VAL A 176 -22.16 8.83 -0.32
N ASP A 177 -21.49 9.69 0.42
CA ASP A 177 -21.66 11.14 0.27
C ASP A 177 -20.88 11.64 -0.93
#